data_b568253f388375072409b1f25863f635
#
_entry.id   b568253f388375072409b1f25863f635
#
_cell.length_a   1.000
_cell.length_b   1.000
_cell.length_c   1.000
_cell.angle_alpha   90.00
_cell.angle_beta   90.00
_cell.angle_gamma   90.00
#
_symmetry.space_group_name_H-M   'P 1'
#
loop_
_entity.id
_entity.type
_entity.pdbx_description
1 polymer ?
#
loop_
_entity_poly.entity_id
_entity_poly.type
_entity_poly.pdbx_seq_one_letter_code
_entity_poly.pdbx_strand_id
1 'polypeptide(L)'
;MQKGFALDDKRLKELGGGNYFDELLDRIRDIRSSEKVFWRKVLDIYATSIDYNPNAESSIAFFKQVQNKMHWAAHKHTAAEIIYQRADSKKQNMGLTSWAGKEIKKTDVEIAKNYLSDAELDALNKIVTAYLDIAEVRALDHEPMYMKDWLETIDDYLKMTRREILTTAGRVSHKQALDKAHDEYKKYKAKEVDRLSLVEKHFLESIRKLENKVEK
;
A
#
# COMPACT_ATOMS: atom_id res chain seq x y z
N MET A 1 15.98 -21.20 -2.23
CA MET A 1 17.03 -20.20 -2.02
C MET A 1 16.49 -18.86 -2.47
N GLN A 2 16.15 -17.97 -1.54
CA GLN A 2 15.85 -16.56 -1.86
C GLN A 2 17.19 -15.88 -2.13
N LYS A 3 17.44 -15.47 -3.36
CA LYS A 3 18.56 -14.60 -3.67
C LYS A 3 18.21 -13.21 -3.12
N GLY A 4 18.76 -12.87 -1.96
CA GLY A 4 18.77 -11.51 -1.46
C GLY A 4 19.77 -10.72 -2.34
N PHE A 5 19.26 -9.76 -3.11
CA PHE A 5 20.10 -8.79 -3.79
C PHE A 5 20.57 -7.76 -2.75
N ALA A 6 21.83 -7.83 -2.36
CA ALA A 6 22.49 -6.71 -1.70
C ALA A 6 22.90 -5.73 -2.79
N LEU A 7 22.26 -4.55 -2.83
CA LEU A 7 22.60 -3.48 -3.75
C LEU A 7 23.81 -2.73 -3.26
N ASP A 8 24.78 -2.56 -4.15
CA ASP A 8 25.85 -1.59 -3.97
C ASP A 8 25.34 -0.22 -4.42
N ASP A 9 24.63 0.47 -3.49
CA ASP A 9 24.07 1.80 -3.71
C ASP A 9 25.09 2.87 -4.15
N LYS A 10 26.37 2.66 -3.85
CA LYS A 10 27.42 3.59 -4.27
C LYS A 10 27.72 3.44 -5.76
N ARG A 11 27.71 2.21 -6.27
CA ARG A 11 28.02 1.91 -7.67
C ARG A 11 26.88 2.31 -8.62
N LEU A 12 25.64 2.27 -8.12
CA LEU A 12 24.46 2.72 -8.86
C LEU A 12 24.40 4.26 -9.04
N LYS A 13 25.04 5.00 -8.15
CA LYS A 13 25.01 6.47 -8.13
C LYS A 13 26.14 7.14 -8.91
N GLU A 14 27.07 6.37 -9.48
CA GLU A 14 28.10 6.91 -10.36
C GLU A 14 27.49 7.24 -11.72
N LEU A 15 27.42 8.54 -12.04
CA LEU A 15 26.98 9.06 -13.34
C LEU A 15 27.76 8.38 -14.47
N GLY A 16 27.10 7.54 -15.24
CA GLY A 16 27.71 6.78 -16.34
C GLY A 16 28.17 5.35 -15.98
N GLY A 17 27.88 4.86 -14.78
CA GLY A 17 28.11 3.46 -14.41
C GLY A 17 27.29 2.53 -15.30
N GLY A 18 27.95 1.70 -16.13
CA GLY A 18 27.34 0.90 -17.19
C GLY A 18 26.24 -0.07 -16.76
N ASN A 19 26.00 -0.26 -15.46
CA ASN A 19 24.99 -1.17 -14.93
C ASN A 19 23.76 -0.47 -14.32
N TYR A 20 23.78 0.88 -14.16
CA TYR A 20 22.66 1.59 -13.53
C TYR A 20 21.34 1.40 -14.26
N PHE A 21 21.34 1.63 -15.55
CA PHE A 21 20.14 1.54 -16.38
C PHE A 21 19.68 0.11 -16.59
N ASP A 22 20.60 -0.84 -16.73
CA ASP A 22 20.28 -2.26 -16.83
C ASP A 22 19.59 -2.75 -15.55
N GLU A 23 20.11 -2.37 -14.38
CA GLU A 23 19.51 -2.72 -13.11
C GLU A 23 18.15 -2.04 -12.89
N LEU A 24 17.99 -0.79 -13.31
CA LEU A 24 16.71 -0.08 -13.27
C LEU A 24 15.68 -0.79 -14.17
N LEU A 25 16.07 -1.17 -15.38
CA LEU A 25 15.22 -1.91 -16.32
C LEU A 25 14.81 -3.27 -15.77
N ASP A 26 15.73 -4.01 -15.18
CA ASP A 26 15.43 -5.31 -14.57
C ASP A 26 14.47 -5.19 -13.41
N ARG A 27 14.60 -4.14 -12.58
CA ARG A 27 13.66 -3.84 -11.50
C ARG A 27 12.27 -3.50 -12.02
N ILE A 28 12.17 -2.67 -13.06
CA ILE A 28 10.87 -2.33 -13.68
C ILE A 28 10.20 -3.59 -14.23
N ARG A 29 10.93 -4.45 -14.92
CA ARG A 29 10.44 -5.73 -15.46
C ARG A 29 9.97 -6.69 -14.37
N ASP A 30 10.73 -6.79 -13.28
CA ASP A 30 10.36 -7.59 -12.12
C ASP A 30 9.06 -7.13 -11.44
N ILE A 31 8.81 -5.82 -11.40
CA ILE A 31 7.57 -5.24 -10.86
C ILE A 31 6.36 -5.66 -11.68
N ARG A 32 6.47 -5.62 -13.00
CA ARG A 32 5.40 -6.02 -13.91
C ARG A 32 5.03 -7.49 -13.78
N SER A 33 6.00 -8.36 -13.45
CA SER A 33 5.79 -9.80 -13.32
C SER A 33 5.13 -10.25 -12.01
N SER A 34 5.01 -9.38 -11.01
CA SER A 34 4.60 -9.74 -9.65
C SER A 34 3.43 -8.93 -9.11
N GLU A 35 2.21 -9.46 -9.20
CA GLU A 35 0.98 -8.83 -8.70
C GLU A 35 0.98 -8.52 -7.18
N LYS A 36 1.72 -9.27 -6.36
CA LYS A 36 1.58 -9.25 -4.89
C LYS A 36 2.47 -8.27 -4.14
N VAL A 37 3.45 -7.63 -4.78
CA VAL A 37 4.46 -6.82 -4.08
C VAL A 37 4.60 -5.41 -4.66
N PHE A 38 3.62 -4.98 -5.38
CA PHE A 38 3.61 -3.81 -6.23
C PHE A 38 4.16 -2.50 -5.59
N TRP A 39 3.61 -2.09 -4.45
CA TRP A 39 4.05 -0.83 -3.82
C TRP A 39 5.47 -0.86 -3.29
N ARG A 40 5.92 -1.98 -2.74
CA ARG A 40 7.31 -2.10 -2.27
C ARG A 40 8.29 -1.92 -3.43
N LYS A 41 7.99 -2.53 -4.56
CA LYS A 41 8.86 -2.47 -5.74
C LYS A 41 8.84 -1.10 -6.43
N VAL A 42 7.71 -0.39 -6.40
CA VAL A 42 7.68 1.02 -6.84
C VAL A 42 8.62 1.86 -5.97
N LEU A 43 8.62 1.66 -4.67
CA LEU A 43 9.57 2.32 -3.77
C LEU A 43 11.03 1.94 -4.07
N ASP A 44 11.29 0.70 -4.47
CA ASP A 44 12.64 0.24 -4.86
C ASP A 44 13.14 0.98 -6.12
N ILE A 45 12.25 1.32 -7.08
CA ILE A 45 12.62 2.15 -8.24
C ILE A 45 13.01 3.56 -7.81
N TYR A 46 12.25 4.19 -6.94
CA TYR A 46 12.60 5.51 -6.44
C TYR A 46 13.94 5.51 -5.68
N ALA A 47 14.28 4.41 -5.02
CA ALA A 47 15.57 4.24 -4.37
C ALA A 47 16.74 4.20 -5.37
N THR A 48 16.48 4.02 -6.67
CA THR A 48 17.52 4.15 -7.72
C THR A 48 17.82 5.59 -8.11
N SER A 49 17.07 6.59 -7.61
CA SER A 49 17.35 7.99 -7.89
C SER A 49 18.76 8.38 -7.45
N ILE A 50 19.43 9.19 -8.26
CA ILE A 50 20.82 9.58 -8.05
C ILE A 50 21.01 10.28 -6.69
N ASP A 51 20.03 11.09 -6.29
CA ASP A 51 20.02 11.87 -5.05
C ASP A 51 19.27 11.19 -3.90
N TYR A 52 18.90 9.92 -4.03
CA TYR A 52 18.22 9.20 -2.97
C TYR A 52 19.12 9.01 -1.73
N ASN A 53 18.59 9.37 -0.58
CA ASN A 53 19.20 9.12 0.71
C ASN A 53 18.18 8.50 1.67
N PRO A 54 18.33 7.21 2.06
CA PRO A 54 17.36 6.52 2.90
C PRO A 54 17.15 7.14 4.28
N ASN A 55 18.13 7.93 4.76
CA ASN A 55 18.07 8.57 6.07
C ASN A 55 17.55 10.02 6.01
N ALA A 56 17.30 10.56 4.83
CA ALA A 56 16.82 11.93 4.68
C ALA A 56 15.31 12.01 4.86
N GLU A 57 14.83 12.96 5.66
CA GLU A 57 13.40 13.27 5.80
C GLU A 57 12.75 13.60 4.44
N SER A 58 13.52 14.20 3.53
CA SER A 58 13.10 14.50 2.17
C SER A 58 12.66 13.27 1.39
N SER A 59 13.38 12.15 1.52
CA SER A 59 13.03 10.88 0.86
C SER A 59 11.72 10.30 1.40
N ILE A 60 11.51 10.36 2.72
CA ILE A 60 10.25 9.93 3.34
C ILE A 60 9.09 10.82 2.89
N ALA A 61 9.29 12.13 2.86
CA ALA A 61 8.28 13.09 2.40
C ALA A 61 7.92 12.86 0.93
N PHE A 62 8.92 12.60 0.09
CA PHE A 62 8.76 12.28 -1.31
C PHE A 62 7.86 11.05 -1.52
N PHE A 63 8.15 9.93 -0.86
CA PHE A 63 7.33 8.72 -1.00
C PHE A 63 5.87 8.95 -0.62
N LYS A 64 5.64 9.72 0.46
CA LYS A 64 4.28 10.12 0.86
C LYS A 64 3.58 10.95 -0.22
N GLN A 65 4.28 11.90 -0.83
CA GLN A 65 3.73 12.74 -1.89
C GLN A 65 3.34 11.91 -3.11
N VAL A 66 4.22 11.05 -3.61
CA VAL A 66 3.96 10.19 -4.75
C VAL A 66 2.76 9.28 -4.49
N GLN A 67 2.76 8.59 -3.36
CA GLN A 67 1.65 7.72 -2.97
C GLN A 67 0.33 8.49 -2.91
N ASN A 68 0.31 9.64 -2.27
CA ASN A 68 -0.90 10.45 -2.14
C ASN A 68 -1.39 10.99 -3.48
N LYS A 69 -0.50 11.41 -4.38
CA LYS A 69 -0.87 11.86 -5.75
C LYS A 69 -1.53 10.73 -6.55
N MET A 70 -0.98 9.52 -6.50
CA MET A 70 -1.52 8.35 -7.19
C MET A 70 -2.90 7.94 -6.63
N HIS A 71 -3.04 7.89 -5.30
CA HIS A 71 -4.34 7.63 -4.65
C HIS A 71 -5.36 8.70 -5.03
N TRP A 72 -5.01 9.98 -4.92
CA TRP A 72 -5.90 11.08 -5.29
C TRP A 72 -6.35 10.97 -6.74
N ALA A 73 -5.44 10.72 -7.65
CA ALA A 73 -5.76 10.56 -9.07
C ALA A 73 -6.68 9.35 -9.35
N ALA A 74 -6.60 8.29 -8.53
CA ALA A 74 -7.44 7.11 -8.70
C ALA A 74 -8.86 7.31 -8.12
N HIS A 75 -8.99 7.91 -6.93
CA HIS A 75 -10.26 7.91 -6.17
C HIS A 75 -10.51 9.17 -5.34
N LYS A 76 -9.78 10.27 -5.55
CA LYS A 76 -9.97 11.60 -4.92
C LYS A 76 -9.78 11.64 -3.40
N HIS A 77 -9.01 10.71 -2.86
CA HIS A 77 -8.63 10.68 -1.45
C HIS A 77 -7.16 10.32 -1.33
N THR A 78 -6.50 10.80 -0.28
CA THR A 78 -5.18 10.30 0.10
C THR A 78 -5.29 8.93 0.74
N ALA A 79 -4.16 8.21 0.87
CA ALA A 79 -4.13 6.93 1.55
C ALA A 79 -4.66 7.02 3.01
N ALA A 80 -4.29 8.08 3.74
CA ALA A 80 -4.77 8.32 5.09
C ALA A 80 -6.27 8.59 5.15
N GLU A 81 -6.80 9.37 4.21
CA GLU A 81 -8.24 9.66 4.14
C GLU A 81 -9.06 8.40 3.87
N ILE A 82 -8.61 7.49 3.00
CA ILE A 82 -9.28 6.21 2.76
C ILE A 82 -9.37 5.38 4.03
N ILE A 83 -8.25 5.18 4.73
CA ILE A 83 -8.24 4.43 5.99
C ILE A 83 -9.20 5.08 6.99
N TYR A 84 -9.09 6.40 7.16
CA TYR A 84 -9.90 7.14 8.13
C TYR A 84 -11.40 7.06 7.84
N GLN A 85 -11.81 7.13 6.60
CA GLN A 85 -13.23 7.13 6.21
C GLN A 85 -13.84 5.73 6.20
N ARG A 86 -13.05 4.70 5.84
CA ARG A 86 -13.58 3.37 5.56
C ARG A 86 -13.41 2.38 6.69
N ALA A 87 -12.42 2.56 7.59
CA ALA A 87 -12.26 1.72 8.76
C ALA A 87 -13.45 1.90 9.72
N ASP A 88 -14.30 0.88 9.84
CA ASP A 88 -15.51 0.90 10.66
C ASP A 88 -15.83 -0.52 11.15
N SER A 89 -15.75 -0.74 12.46
CA SER A 89 -16.04 -2.01 13.10
C SER A 89 -17.49 -2.49 12.96
N LYS A 90 -18.40 -1.64 12.49
CA LYS A 90 -19.81 -1.98 12.23
C LYS A 90 -20.01 -2.58 10.84
N LYS A 91 -19.08 -2.31 9.92
CA LYS A 91 -19.12 -2.85 8.56
C LYS A 91 -18.60 -4.28 8.53
N GLN A 92 -19.05 -5.04 7.55
CA GLN A 92 -18.46 -6.34 7.26
C GLN A 92 -16.97 -6.18 7.01
N ASN A 93 -16.16 -7.05 7.61
CA ASN A 93 -14.71 -7.04 7.51
C ASN A 93 -14.09 -5.67 7.83
N MET A 94 -14.69 -4.89 8.72
CA MET A 94 -14.26 -3.52 9.05
C MET A 94 -14.22 -2.56 7.85
N GLY A 95 -14.90 -2.85 6.76
CA GLY A 95 -14.84 -2.11 5.52
C GLY A 95 -13.65 -2.46 4.61
N LEU A 96 -12.84 -3.47 4.98
CA LEU A 96 -11.81 -3.99 4.10
C LEU A 96 -12.41 -4.83 2.97
N THR A 97 -11.83 -4.71 1.80
CA THR A 97 -12.15 -5.50 0.60
C THR A 97 -11.15 -6.64 0.39
N SER A 98 -9.93 -6.49 0.94
CA SER A 98 -8.87 -7.51 0.85
C SER A 98 -7.96 -7.48 2.09
N TRP A 99 -7.40 -8.64 2.45
CA TRP A 99 -6.41 -8.79 3.52
C TRP A 99 -5.59 -10.06 3.33
N ALA A 100 -4.49 -10.20 4.08
CA ALA A 100 -3.61 -11.37 4.01
C ALA A 100 -4.07 -12.48 4.97
N GLY A 101 -4.29 -13.70 4.44
CA GLY A 101 -4.64 -14.87 5.24
C GLY A 101 -6.13 -15.02 5.54
N LYS A 102 -6.47 -15.83 6.56
CA LYS A 102 -7.86 -16.14 6.90
C LYS A 102 -8.55 -15.08 7.77
N GLU A 103 -7.79 -14.42 8.62
CA GLU A 103 -8.29 -13.43 9.56
C GLU A 103 -7.65 -12.07 9.32
N ILE A 104 -8.41 -11.01 9.57
CA ILE A 104 -7.93 -9.64 9.51
C ILE A 104 -6.97 -9.40 10.67
N LYS A 105 -5.77 -8.93 10.35
CA LYS A 105 -4.73 -8.56 11.29
C LYS A 105 -4.68 -7.03 11.46
N LYS A 106 -4.08 -6.59 12.57
CA LYS A 106 -3.86 -5.16 12.83
C LYS A 106 -3.07 -4.49 11.70
N THR A 107 -2.11 -5.19 11.11
CA THR A 107 -1.33 -4.69 9.96
C THR A 107 -2.14 -4.54 8.68
N ASP A 108 -3.24 -5.30 8.51
CA ASP A 108 -4.07 -5.19 7.31
C ASP A 108 -4.90 -3.90 7.33
N VAL A 109 -5.33 -3.45 8.51
CA VAL A 109 -6.14 -2.22 8.65
C VAL A 109 -5.34 -0.93 8.47
N GLU A 110 -4.02 -1.02 8.43
CA GLU A 110 -3.10 0.09 8.22
C GLU A 110 -2.85 0.39 6.72
N ILE A 111 -3.33 -0.48 5.83
CA ILE A 111 -3.03 -0.45 4.40
C ILE A 111 -4.22 0.08 3.61
N ALA A 112 -4.10 1.28 3.03
CA ALA A 112 -5.18 1.95 2.31
C ALA A 112 -5.76 1.12 1.16
N LYS A 113 -4.93 0.41 0.38
CA LYS A 113 -5.40 -0.41 -0.75
C LYS A 113 -6.37 -1.51 -0.33
N ASN A 114 -6.28 -1.98 0.92
CA ASN A 114 -7.15 -3.02 1.45
C ASN A 114 -8.61 -2.55 1.64
N TYR A 115 -8.87 -1.26 1.52
CA TYR A 115 -10.20 -0.65 1.58
C TYR A 115 -10.73 -0.21 0.21
N LEU A 116 -9.97 -0.41 -0.87
CA LEU A 116 -10.38 0.03 -2.21
C LEU A 116 -11.34 -0.97 -2.84
N SER A 117 -12.32 -0.46 -3.57
CA SER A 117 -13.12 -1.29 -4.46
C SER A 117 -12.28 -1.80 -5.64
N ASP A 118 -12.75 -2.84 -6.34
CA ASP A 118 -12.05 -3.37 -7.51
C ASP A 118 -11.81 -2.30 -8.58
N ALA A 119 -12.79 -1.42 -8.82
CA ALA A 119 -12.66 -0.34 -9.79
C ALA A 119 -11.62 0.72 -9.38
N GLU A 120 -11.54 1.07 -8.09
CA GLU A 120 -10.54 2.01 -7.57
C GLU A 120 -9.14 1.38 -7.60
N LEU A 121 -9.04 0.10 -7.27
CA LEU A 121 -7.78 -0.65 -7.32
C LEU A 121 -7.29 -0.78 -8.76
N ASP A 122 -8.18 -1.09 -9.72
CA ASP A 122 -7.84 -1.15 -11.15
C ASP A 122 -7.37 0.21 -11.67
N ALA A 123 -8.06 1.29 -11.31
CA ALA A 123 -7.64 2.64 -11.69
C ALA A 123 -6.26 2.99 -11.11
N LEU A 124 -6.01 2.67 -9.85
CA LEU A 124 -4.71 2.87 -9.20
C LEU A 124 -3.61 2.07 -9.90
N ASN A 125 -3.86 0.78 -10.18
CA ASN A 125 -2.91 -0.09 -10.86
C ASN A 125 -2.55 0.43 -12.26
N LYS A 126 -3.54 0.90 -13.02
CA LYS A 126 -3.30 1.48 -14.35
C LYS A 126 -2.43 2.75 -14.29
N ILE A 127 -2.69 3.64 -13.33
CA ILE A 127 -1.88 4.85 -13.14
C ILE A 127 -0.42 4.46 -12.85
N VAL A 128 -0.21 3.52 -11.96
CA VAL A 128 1.15 3.10 -11.59
C VAL A 128 1.84 2.37 -12.73
N THR A 129 1.13 1.48 -13.46
CA THR A 129 1.70 0.79 -14.62
C THR A 129 2.17 1.78 -15.69
N ALA A 130 1.33 2.75 -16.04
CA ALA A 130 1.71 3.77 -17.02
C ALA A 130 2.91 4.61 -16.55
N TYR A 131 3.00 4.89 -15.25
CA TYR A 131 4.15 5.59 -14.68
C TYR A 131 5.44 4.76 -14.77
N LEU A 132 5.35 3.44 -14.56
CA LEU A 132 6.47 2.53 -14.75
C LEU A 132 6.90 2.43 -16.22
N ASP A 133 5.94 2.49 -17.15
CA ASP A 133 6.25 2.51 -18.59
C ASP A 133 7.09 3.73 -18.97
N ILE A 134 6.75 4.92 -18.44
CA ILE A 134 7.55 6.13 -18.62
C ILE A 134 8.94 5.98 -18.03
N ALA A 135 9.05 5.38 -16.82
CA ALA A 135 10.33 5.12 -16.17
C ALA A 135 11.22 4.18 -17.01
N GLU A 136 10.63 3.15 -17.61
CA GLU A 136 11.36 2.23 -18.51
C GLU A 136 11.89 2.93 -19.75
N VAL A 137 11.09 3.77 -20.39
CA VAL A 137 11.55 4.54 -21.56
C VAL A 137 12.74 5.43 -21.21
N ARG A 138 12.66 6.18 -20.09
CA ARG A 138 13.80 7.01 -19.66
C ARG A 138 15.05 6.21 -19.35
N ALA A 139 14.89 5.03 -18.73
CA ALA A 139 16.01 4.14 -18.47
C ALA A 139 16.64 3.58 -19.76
N LEU A 140 15.83 3.27 -20.79
CA LEU A 140 16.30 2.88 -22.12
C LEU A 140 17.07 4.00 -22.83
N ASP A 141 16.63 5.25 -22.64
CA ASP A 141 17.29 6.44 -23.19
C ASP A 141 18.51 6.87 -22.37
N HIS A 142 18.87 6.14 -21.32
CA HIS A 142 19.98 6.43 -20.41
C HIS A 142 19.84 7.80 -19.72
N GLU A 143 18.60 8.24 -19.47
CA GLU A 143 18.33 9.47 -18.73
C GLU A 143 18.44 9.25 -17.21
N PRO A 144 19.39 9.90 -16.52
CA PRO A 144 19.51 9.78 -15.06
C PRO A 144 18.31 10.44 -14.39
N MET A 145 17.72 9.75 -13.39
CA MET A 145 16.55 10.23 -12.67
C MET A 145 16.93 10.72 -11.27
N TYR A 146 16.48 11.93 -10.94
CA TYR A 146 16.50 12.48 -9.60
C TYR A 146 15.12 12.35 -8.93
N MET A 147 15.08 12.45 -7.60
CA MET A 147 13.80 12.37 -6.85
C MET A 147 12.78 13.40 -7.35
N LYS A 148 13.25 14.61 -7.70
CA LYS A 148 12.41 15.68 -8.25
C LYS A 148 11.78 15.29 -9.59
N ASP A 149 12.54 14.66 -10.47
CA ASP A 149 12.08 14.30 -11.82
C ASP A 149 10.92 13.30 -11.77
N TRP A 150 10.92 12.42 -10.76
CA TRP A 150 9.83 11.50 -10.51
C TRP A 150 8.52 12.21 -10.15
N LEU A 151 8.59 13.28 -9.34
CA LEU A 151 7.40 14.08 -8.99
C LEU A 151 6.87 14.87 -10.19
N GLU A 152 7.75 15.47 -10.97
CA GLU A 152 7.39 16.20 -12.17
C GLU A 152 6.76 15.27 -13.22
N THR A 153 7.34 14.11 -13.42
CA THR A 153 6.83 13.10 -14.36
C THR A 153 5.42 12.62 -14.00
N ILE A 154 5.14 12.38 -12.69
CA ILE A 154 3.77 11.99 -12.30
C ILE A 154 2.79 13.13 -12.51
N ASP A 155 3.16 14.37 -12.22
CA ASP A 155 2.29 15.52 -12.42
C ASP A 155 1.96 15.73 -13.90
N ASP A 156 2.94 15.59 -14.77
CA ASP A 156 2.75 15.73 -16.22
C ASP A 156 1.91 14.60 -16.79
N TYR A 157 2.12 13.37 -16.34
CA TYR A 157 1.25 12.24 -16.70
C TYR A 157 -0.20 12.47 -16.25
N LEU A 158 -0.42 12.95 -15.03
CA LEU A 158 -1.76 13.23 -14.52
C LEU A 158 -2.44 14.37 -15.28
N LYS A 159 -1.70 15.44 -15.64
CA LYS A 159 -2.20 16.52 -16.50
C LYS A 159 -2.60 15.99 -17.88
N MET A 160 -1.74 15.21 -18.53
CA MET A 160 -1.99 14.63 -19.84
C MET A 160 -3.25 13.76 -19.83
N THR A 161 -3.47 13.01 -18.78
CA THR A 161 -4.66 12.16 -18.61
C THR A 161 -5.88 12.90 -18.05
N ARG A 162 -5.81 14.24 -17.93
CA ARG A 162 -6.86 15.12 -17.38
C ARG A 162 -7.33 14.71 -15.98
N ARG A 163 -6.42 14.18 -15.17
CA ARG A 163 -6.67 13.86 -13.77
C ARG A 163 -6.30 15.05 -12.88
N GLU A 164 -7.05 15.22 -11.80
CA GLU A 164 -6.72 16.24 -10.81
C GLU A 164 -5.44 15.88 -10.05
N ILE A 165 -4.60 16.88 -9.86
CA ILE A 165 -3.37 16.77 -9.09
C ILE A 165 -3.65 17.17 -7.65
N LEU A 166 -3.19 16.37 -6.71
CA LEU A 166 -3.20 16.72 -5.31
C LEU A 166 -2.15 17.82 -5.04
N THR A 167 -2.63 18.99 -4.61
CA THR A 167 -1.78 20.15 -4.29
C THR A 167 -1.51 20.33 -2.80
N THR A 168 -2.18 19.51 -1.96
CA THR A 168 -2.08 19.59 -0.48
C THR A 168 -1.64 18.24 0.09
N ALA A 169 -1.32 18.21 1.39
CA ALA A 169 -1.00 16.96 2.08
C ALA A 169 -2.22 16.06 2.38
N GLY A 170 -3.44 16.50 2.02
CA GLY A 170 -4.69 15.90 2.44
C GLY A 170 -5.19 16.46 3.78
N ARG A 171 -6.41 16.09 4.15
CA ARG A 171 -7.10 16.61 5.36
C ARG A 171 -6.88 15.74 6.60
N VAL A 172 -6.39 14.53 6.42
CA VAL A 172 -6.19 13.54 7.49
C VAL A 172 -4.72 13.16 7.54
N SER A 173 -4.12 13.30 8.71
CA SER A 173 -2.75 12.83 8.91
C SER A 173 -2.69 11.30 8.99
N HIS A 174 -1.54 10.73 8.66
CA HIS A 174 -1.31 9.28 8.78
C HIS A 174 -1.58 8.77 10.21
N LYS A 175 -1.12 9.54 11.21
CA LYS A 175 -1.36 9.21 12.63
C LYS A 175 -2.86 9.14 12.95
N GLN A 176 -3.64 10.14 12.59
CA GLN A 176 -5.09 10.14 12.81
C GLN A 176 -5.78 8.95 12.13
N ALA A 177 -5.35 8.60 10.92
CA ALA A 177 -5.90 7.46 10.21
C ALA A 177 -5.60 6.14 10.93
N LEU A 178 -4.35 5.93 11.37
CA LEU A 178 -3.95 4.73 12.09
C LEU A 178 -4.63 4.64 13.47
N ASP A 179 -4.67 5.72 14.23
CA ASP A 179 -5.31 5.74 15.55
C ASP A 179 -6.77 5.29 15.44
N LYS A 180 -7.51 5.86 14.46
CA LYS A 180 -8.88 5.44 14.21
C LYS A 180 -8.99 3.98 13.77
N ALA A 181 -8.18 3.54 12.82
CA ALA A 181 -8.21 2.16 12.32
C ALA A 181 -7.92 1.15 13.43
N HIS A 182 -6.99 1.46 14.32
CA HIS A 182 -6.66 0.62 15.49
C HIS A 182 -7.80 0.56 16.50
N ASP A 183 -8.47 1.67 16.76
CA ASP A 183 -9.62 1.69 17.67
C ASP A 183 -10.81 0.93 17.10
N GLU A 184 -11.08 1.06 15.81
CA GLU A 184 -12.09 0.25 15.14
C GLU A 184 -11.71 -1.25 15.11
N TYR A 185 -10.43 -1.58 14.94
CA TYR A 185 -9.94 -2.95 14.99
C TYR A 185 -10.12 -3.58 16.38
N LYS A 186 -9.83 -2.84 17.46
CA LYS A 186 -10.09 -3.32 18.84
C LYS A 186 -11.56 -3.66 19.05
N LYS A 187 -12.46 -2.76 18.61
CA LYS A 187 -13.92 -2.99 18.68
C LYS A 187 -14.35 -4.19 17.84
N TYR A 188 -13.78 -4.35 16.65
CA TYR A 188 -14.06 -5.50 15.78
C TYR A 188 -13.63 -6.82 16.43
N LYS A 189 -12.41 -6.90 16.96
CA LYS A 189 -11.92 -8.11 17.64
C LYS A 189 -12.70 -8.43 18.90
N ALA A 190 -13.12 -7.45 19.68
CA ALA A 190 -13.99 -7.67 20.84
C ALA A 190 -15.31 -8.36 20.44
N LYS A 191 -15.93 -7.92 19.32
CA LYS A 191 -17.14 -8.56 18.80
C LYS A 191 -16.91 -9.96 18.25
N GLU A 192 -15.71 -10.28 17.74
CA GLU A 192 -15.38 -11.63 17.28
C GLU A 192 -15.23 -12.60 18.44
N VAL A 193 -14.63 -12.15 19.55
CA VAL A 193 -14.51 -12.96 20.79
C VAL A 193 -15.89 -13.29 21.36
N ASP A 194 -16.84 -12.35 21.28
CA ASP A 194 -18.24 -12.59 21.72
C ASP A 194 -19.03 -13.48 20.75
N ARG A 195 -18.52 -13.72 19.54
CA ARG A 195 -19.07 -14.69 18.58
C ARG A 195 -18.48 -16.06 18.88
N LEU A 196 -19.08 -16.75 19.84
CA LEU A 196 -18.81 -18.18 20.06
C LEU A 196 -18.90 -18.94 18.73
N SER A 197 -17.89 -19.71 18.41
CA SER A 197 -17.94 -20.63 17.28
C SER A 197 -19.14 -21.57 17.40
N LEU A 198 -19.64 -22.09 16.29
CA LEU A 198 -20.73 -23.09 16.32
C LEU A 198 -20.40 -24.28 17.24
N VAL A 199 -19.14 -24.67 17.29
CA VAL A 199 -18.63 -25.73 18.16
C VAL A 199 -18.72 -25.34 19.63
N GLU A 200 -18.32 -24.10 19.99
CA GLU A 200 -18.41 -23.58 21.35
C GLU A 200 -19.87 -23.42 21.80
N LYS A 201 -20.76 -22.96 20.92
CA LYS A 201 -22.20 -22.90 21.22
C LYS A 201 -22.77 -24.28 21.48
N HIS A 202 -22.48 -25.26 20.62
CA HIS A 202 -22.88 -26.65 20.79
C HIS A 202 -22.32 -27.28 22.07
N PHE A 203 -21.08 -26.96 22.40
CA PHE A 203 -20.45 -27.43 23.62
C PHE A 203 -21.16 -26.87 24.87
N LEU A 204 -21.43 -25.58 24.91
CA LEU A 204 -22.15 -24.94 26.01
C LEU A 204 -23.59 -25.42 26.14
N GLU A 205 -24.30 -25.63 25.02
CA GLU A 205 -25.63 -26.23 25.03
C GLU A 205 -25.60 -27.67 25.55
N SER A 206 -24.59 -28.45 25.21
CA SER A 206 -24.41 -29.81 25.68
C SER A 206 -24.16 -29.90 27.18
N ILE A 207 -23.31 -28.98 27.71
CA ILE A 207 -23.06 -28.86 29.16
C ILE A 207 -24.36 -28.51 29.90
N ARG A 208 -25.08 -27.47 29.44
CA ARG A 208 -26.39 -27.10 30.05
C ARG A 208 -27.39 -28.24 30.06
N LYS A 209 -27.44 -29.05 28.99
CA LYS A 209 -28.33 -30.24 28.93
C LYS A 209 -27.91 -31.34 29.91
N LEU A 210 -26.61 -31.47 30.18
CA LEU A 210 -26.11 -32.44 31.17
C LEU A 210 -26.40 -31.98 32.60
N GLU A 211 -26.17 -30.70 32.90
CA GLU A 211 -26.48 -30.09 34.22
C GLU A 211 -27.95 -30.23 34.57
N ASN A 212 -28.87 -29.94 33.62
CA ASN A 212 -30.34 -30.12 33.82
C ASN A 212 -30.78 -31.56 33.94
N LYS A 213 -29.95 -32.56 33.58
CA LYS A 213 -30.23 -33.98 33.78
C LYS A 213 -29.74 -34.52 35.12
N VAL A 214 -28.78 -33.84 35.75
CA VAL A 214 -28.20 -34.24 37.07
C VAL A 214 -29.06 -33.69 38.21
N GLU A 215 -29.81 -32.60 37.98
CA GLU A 215 -30.73 -31.98 38.95
C GLU A 215 -32.11 -32.60 38.99
N LYS A 216 -32.39 -33.67 38.24
CA LYS A 216 -33.60 -34.47 38.29
C LYS A 216 -33.32 -35.88 38.79
#